data_2eb70fcc5c285535fb8a6e53e16b8ee3
#
_entry.id   2eb70fcc5c285535fb8a6e53e16b8ee3
#
_cell.length_a   1.000
_cell.length_b   1.000
_cell.length_c   1.000
_cell.angle_alpha   90.00
_cell.angle_beta   90.00
_cell.angle_gamma   90.00
#
_symmetry.space_group_name_H-M   'P 1'
#
loop_
_entity.id
_entity.type
_entity.pdbx_description
1 polymer ?
#
loop_
_entity_poly.entity_id
_entity_poly.type
_entity_poly.pdbx_seq_one_letter_code
_entity_poly.pdbx_strand_id
1 'polypeptide(L)'
;MKQSRATIRYAKSLISISKEQNSLEISFNDMLLVSSICSSNKDFVNLLKTPIVKTDLKIKILNELLAKSISDLTLSFIILIAKKKREILLPEIADCFIALYKNYNNI
;
A
#
# COMPACT_ATOMS: atom_id res chain seq x y z
N MET A 1 -15.80 -2.71 -8.22
CA MET A 1 -14.77 -2.38 -9.23
C MET A 1 -13.84 -3.57 -9.40
N LYS A 2 -13.52 -3.88 -10.64
CA LYS A 2 -12.68 -5.05 -10.92
C LYS A 2 -11.21 -4.70 -10.68
N GLN A 3 -10.56 -5.45 -9.79
CA GLN A 3 -9.16 -5.22 -9.46
C GLN A 3 -8.25 -5.97 -10.43
N SER A 4 -7.09 -5.39 -10.74
CA SER A 4 -6.12 -6.02 -11.63
C SER A 4 -5.46 -7.21 -10.95
N ARG A 5 -4.89 -8.10 -11.76
CA ARG A 5 -4.14 -9.25 -11.25
C ARG A 5 -2.94 -8.80 -10.43
N ALA A 6 -2.30 -7.71 -10.85
CA ALA A 6 -1.15 -7.17 -10.12
C ALA A 6 -1.59 -6.68 -8.73
N THR A 7 -2.71 -5.99 -8.63
CA THR A 7 -3.26 -5.52 -7.36
C THR A 7 -3.46 -6.68 -6.39
N ILE A 8 -4.13 -7.74 -6.86
CA ILE A 8 -4.42 -8.91 -6.03
C ILE A 8 -3.12 -9.61 -5.61
N ARG A 9 -2.18 -9.74 -6.52
CA ARG A 9 -0.89 -10.39 -6.24
C ARG A 9 -0.12 -9.65 -5.17
N TYR A 10 -0.05 -8.32 -5.26
CA TYR A 10 0.65 -7.52 -4.26
C TYR A 10 -0.03 -7.62 -2.90
N ALA A 11 -1.35 -7.53 -2.85
CA ALA A 11 -2.08 -7.63 -1.59
C ALA A 11 -1.85 -8.99 -0.93
N LYS A 12 -1.94 -10.08 -1.68
CA LYS A 12 -1.68 -11.43 -1.17
C LYS A 12 -0.25 -11.61 -0.72
N SER A 13 0.69 -11.00 -1.43
CA SER A 13 2.10 -11.05 -1.08
C SER A 13 2.36 -10.41 0.27
N LEU A 14 1.77 -9.24 0.52
CA LEU A 14 1.92 -8.56 1.80
C LEU A 14 1.29 -9.37 2.94
N ILE A 15 0.13 -9.98 2.71
CA ILE A 15 -0.50 -10.84 3.71
C ILE A 15 0.43 -11.99 4.06
N SER A 16 1.00 -12.65 3.07
CA SER A 16 1.89 -13.78 3.27
C SER A 16 3.12 -13.39 4.09
N ILE A 17 3.80 -12.31 3.71
CA ILE A 17 4.99 -11.84 4.41
C ILE A 17 4.63 -11.41 5.83
N SER A 18 3.52 -10.70 5.99
CA SER A 18 3.08 -10.25 7.32
C SER A 18 2.80 -11.41 8.25
N LYS A 19 2.20 -12.47 7.73
CA LYS A 19 1.94 -13.69 8.53
C LYS A 19 3.25 -14.34 8.97
N GLU A 20 4.22 -14.43 8.06
CA GLU A 20 5.52 -15.00 8.40
C GLU A 20 6.23 -14.23 9.51
N GLN A 21 6.04 -12.92 9.55
CA GLN A 21 6.69 -12.06 10.53
C GLN A 21 5.81 -11.77 11.75
N ASN A 22 4.67 -12.46 11.87
CA ASN A 22 3.73 -12.25 12.97
C ASN A 22 3.30 -10.79 13.11
N SER A 23 3.14 -10.10 11.98
CA SER A 23 2.78 -8.69 11.95
C SER A 23 1.57 -8.39 11.09
N LEU A 24 0.70 -9.39 10.89
CA LEU A 24 -0.47 -9.23 10.03
C LEU A 24 -1.41 -8.13 10.53
N GLU A 25 -1.64 -8.06 11.85
CA GLU A 25 -2.50 -7.04 12.41
C GLU A 25 -1.90 -5.64 12.24
N ILE A 26 -0.58 -5.52 12.41
CA ILE A 26 0.12 -4.26 12.21
C ILE A 26 -0.01 -3.81 10.75
N SER A 27 0.20 -4.73 9.82
CA SER A 27 0.07 -4.43 8.39
C SER A 27 -1.36 -4.03 8.03
N PHE A 28 -2.34 -4.66 8.66
CA PHE A 28 -3.74 -4.30 8.45
C PHE A 28 -4.00 -2.86 8.88
N ASN A 29 -3.55 -2.48 10.08
CA ASN A 29 -3.71 -1.12 10.58
C ASN A 29 -2.98 -0.12 9.68
N ASP A 30 -1.79 -0.48 9.19
CA ASP A 30 -1.03 0.35 8.26
C ASP A 30 -1.81 0.59 6.97
N MET A 31 -2.41 -0.47 6.43
CA MET A 31 -3.15 -0.35 5.17
C MET A 31 -4.47 0.37 5.35
N LEU A 32 -5.09 0.31 6.52
CA LEU A 32 -6.23 1.15 6.83
C LEU A 32 -5.86 2.62 6.74
N LEU A 33 -4.70 2.99 7.30
CA LEU A 33 -4.21 4.35 7.23
C LEU A 33 -3.92 4.77 5.80
N VAL A 34 -3.23 3.91 5.03
CA VAL A 34 -2.91 4.21 3.63
C VAL A 34 -4.20 4.39 2.82
N SER A 35 -5.18 3.52 3.01
CA SER A 35 -6.47 3.63 2.32
C SER A 35 -7.17 4.95 2.68
N SER A 36 -7.13 5.32 3.96
CA SER A 36 -7.72 6.57 4.44
C SER A 36 -7.05 7.79 3.79
N ILE A 37 -5.72 7.79 3.72
CA ILE A 37 -4.99 8.88 3.07
C ILE A 37 -5.37 8.98 1.60
N CYS A 38 -5.44 7.85 0.91
CA CYS A 38 -5.80 7.83 -0.50
C CYS A 38 -7.22 8.35 -0.75
N SER A 39 -8.16 8.05 0.13
CA SER A 39 -9.55 8.47 -0.07
C SER A 39 -9.80 9.91 0.35
N SER A 40 -9.01 10.46 1.25
CA SER A 40 -9.22 11.81 1.78
C SER A 40 -8.27 12.86 1.21
N ASN A 41 -7.21 12.45 0.51
CA ASN A 41 -6.20 13.39 0.02
C ASN A 41 -5.98 13.19 -1.48
N LYS A 42 -6.67 14.03 -2.27
CA LYS A 42 -6.57 13.95 -3.73
C LYS A 42 -5.17 14.28 -4.24
N ASP A 43 -4.47 15.18 -3.56
CA ASP A 43 -3.12 15.56 -3.96
C ASP A 43 -2.16 14.38 -3.85
N PHE A 44 -2.31 13.56 -2.81
CA PHE A 44 -1.51 12.37 -2.66
C PHE A 44 -1.76 11.37 -3.79
N VAL A 45 -3.03 11.14 -4.13
CA VAL A 45 -3.38 10.22 -5.22
C VAL A 45 -2.88 10.77 -6.56
N ASN A 46 -3.01 12.07 -6.78
CA ASN A 46 -2.51 12.69 -8.00
C ASN A 46 -0.99 12.56 -8.12
N LEU A 47 -0.27 12.68 -7.00
CA LEU A 47 1.17 12.45 -6.98
C LEU A 47 1.51 11.05 -7.46
N LEU A 48 0.76 10.05 -6.98
CA LEU A 48 1.00 8.66 -7.39
C LEU A 48 0.75 8.45 -8.87
N LYS A 49 -0.21 9.17 -9.44
CA LYS A 49 -0.63 8.98 -10.83
C LYS A 49 0.21 9.75 -11.84
N THR A 50 0.88 10.82 -11.41
CA THR A 50 1.56 11.69 -12.38
C THR A 50 2.86 11.07 -12.89
N PRO A 51 3.03 10.99 -14.22
CA PRO A 51 4.30 10.49 -14.78
C PRO A 51 5.40 11.55 -14.81
N ILE A 52 5.07 12.81 -14.54
CA ILE A 52 6.03 13.91 -14.56
C ILE A 52 7.00 13.82 -13.39
N VAL A 53 6.51 13.39 -12.23
CA VAL A 53 7.35 13.24 -11.03
C VAL A 53 8.12 11.92 -11.14
N LYS A 54 9.45 12.01 -11.03
CA LYS A 54 10.31 10.83 -11.15
C LYS A 54 10.15 9.90 -9.95
N THR A 55 10.42 8.61 -10.19
CA THR A 55 10.28 7.56 -9.18
C THR A 55 11.08 7.88 -7.91
N ASP A 56 12.31 8.36 -8.05
CA ASP A 56 13.14 8.68 -6.88
C ASP A 56 12.50 9.72 -5.98
N LEU A 57 11.89 10.73 -6.58
CA LEU A 57 11.21 11.77 -5.81
C LEU A 57 9.94 11.24 -5.17
N LYS A 58 9.19 10.40 -5.87
CA LYS A 58 7.99 9.77 -5.30
C LYS A 58 8.36 8.92 -4.08
N ILE A 59 9.44 8.15 -4.18
CA ILE A 59 9.91 7.32 -3.07
C ILE A 59 10.29 8.20 -1.87
N LYS A 60 10.99 9.29 -2.13
CA LYS A 60 11.38 10.22 -1.06
C LYS A 60 10.15 10.79 -0.35
N ILE A 61 9.15 11.20 -1.13
CA ILE A 61 7.91 11.75 -0.58
C ILE A 61 7.16 10.70 0.23
N LEU A 62 7.07 9.47 -0.29
CA LEU A 62 6.42 8.38 0.43
C LEU A 62 7.11 8.11 1.77
N ASN A 63 8.44 8.11 1.78
CA ASN A 63 9.20 7.95 3.02
C ASN A 63 8.87 9.06 4.02
N GLU A 64 8.91 10.30 3.58
CA GLU A 64 8.67 11.44 4.46
C GLU A 64 7.24 11.44 5.03
N LEU A 65 6.26 11.05 4.22
CA LEU A 65 4.87 11.05 4.65
C LEU A 65 4.51 9.87 5.55
N LEU A 66 5.09 8.71 5.31
CA LEU A 66 4.62 7.46 5.92
C LEU A 66 5.55 6.85 6.95
N ALA A 67 6.84 7.19 6.94
CA ALA A 67 7.82 6.48 7.77
C ALA A 67 7.50 6.48 9.26
N LYS A 68 6.90 7.55 9.77
CA LYS A 68 6.57 7.66 11.20
C LYS A 68 5.21 7.09 11.55
N SER A 69 4.41 6.75 10.53
CA SER A 69 3.01 6.35 10.73
C SER A 69 2.75 4.88 10.49
N ILE A 70 3.64 4.21 9.76
CA ILE A 70 3.46 2.79 9.44
C ILE A 70 4.74 2.02 9.77
N SER A 71 4.61 0.70 9.82
CA SER A 71 5.74 -0.17 10.14
C SER A 71 6.75 -0.22 8.98
N ASP A 72 7.98 -0.63 9.32
CA ASP A 72 9.04 -0.76 8.32
C ASP A 72 8.69 -1.75 7.24
N LEU A 73 8.03 -2.85 7.59
CA LEU A 73 7.61 -3.85 6.61
C LEU A 73 6.67 -3.25 5.57
N THR A 74 5.63 -2.57 6.03
CA THR A 74 4.65 -1.97 5.12
C THR A 74 5.29 -0.86 4.29
N LEU A 75 6.14 -0.05 4.90
CA LEU A 75 6.84 1.02 4.17
C LEU A 75 7.73 0.44 3.08
N SER A 76 8.52 -0.58 3.41
CA SER A 76 9.40 -1.25 2.42
C SER A 76 8.60 -1.82 1.27
N PHE A 77 7.43 -2.38 1.58
CA PHE A 77 6.54 -2.94 0.56
C PHE A 77 6.02 -1.85 -0.39
N ILE A 78 5.60 -0.72 0.17
CA ILE A 78 5.10 0.40 -0.64
C ILE A 78 6.23 0.97 -1.53
N ILE A 79 7.43 1.09 -0.98
CA ILE A 79 8.58 1.57 -1.74
C ILE A 79 8.91 0.59 -2.88
N LEU A 80 8.80 -0.71 -2.63
CA LEU A 80 9.02 -1.71 -3.67
C LEU A 80 8.02 -1.54 -4.82
N ILE A 81 6.77 -1.29 -4.50
CA ILE A 81 5.73 -1.03 -5.51
C ILE A 81 6.12 0.18 -6.36
N ALA A 82 6.59 1.25 -5.72
CA ALA A 82 7.02 2.45 -6.42
C ALA A 82 8.23 2.19 -7.31
N LYS A 83 9.20 1.40 -6.83
CA LYS A 83 10.37 1.03 -7.62
C LYS A 83 9.99 0.25 -8.88
N LYS A 84 8.92 -0.51 -8.81
CA LYS A 84 8.40 -1.25 -9.96
C LYS A 84 7.48 -0.39 -10.83
N LYS A 85 7.35 0.88 -10.50
CA LYS A 85 6.53 1.85 -11.23
C LYS A 85 5.05 1.48 -11.23
N ARG A 86 4.58 0.90 -10.12
CA ARG A 86 3.18 0.49 -9.94
C ARG A 86 2.50 1.23 -8.81
N GLU A 87 3.04 2.37 -8.39
CA GLU A 87 2.48 3.16 -7.29
C GLU A 87 1.05 3.63 -7.57
N ILE A 88 0.66 3.72 -8.84
CA ILE A 88 -0.71 4.07 -9.20
C ILE A 88 -1.73 3.05 -8.67
N LEU A 89 -1.27 1.82 -8.42
CA LEU A 89 -2.13 0.76 -7.90
C LEU A 89 -2.26 0.79 -6.38
N LEU A 90 -1.50 1.64 -5.70
CA LEU A 90 -1.47 1.63 -4.24
C LEU A 90 -2.85 1.76 -3.58
N PRO A 91 -3.74 2.67 -4.01
CA PRO A 91 -5.08 2.74 -3.41
C PRO A 91 -5.84 1.42 -3.54
N GLU A 92 -5.79 0.78 -4.70
CA GLU A 92 -6.46 -0.50 -4.93
C GLU A 92 -5.83 -1.62 -4.11
N ILE A 93 -4.50 -1.61 -3.99
CA ILE A 93 -3.78 -2.62 -3.21
C ILE A 93 -4.18 -2.54 -1.74
N ALA A 94 -4.25 -1.33 -1.20
CA ALA A 94 -4.65 -1.13 0.19
C ALA A 94 -6.08 -1.66 0.42
N ASP A 95 -7.00 -1.31 -0.45
CA ASP A 95 -8.39 -1.77 -0.33
C ASP A 95 -8.50 -3.29 -0.49
N CYS A 96 -7.75 -3.85 -1.42
CA CYS A 96 -7.73 -5.29 -1.63
C CYS A 96 -7.16 -6.02 -0.42
N PHE A 97 -6.09 -5.50 0.15
CA PHE A 97 -5.50 -6.08 1.38
C PHE A 97 -6.52 -6.10 2.50
N ILE A 98 -7.22 -4.99 2.70
CA ILE A 98 -8.24 -4.88 3.76
C ILE A 98 -9.34 -5.91 3.56
N ALA A 99 -9.83 -6.05 2.33
CA ALA A 99 -10.88 -7.02 2.02
C ALA A 99 -10.40 -8.46 2.25
N LEU A 100 -9.20 -8.78 1.82
CA LEU A 100 -8.62 -10.13 2.01
C LEU A 100 -8.39 -10.42 3.48
N TYR A 101 -7.92 -9.43 4.23
CA TYR A 101 -7.72 -9.58 5.68
C TYR A 101 -9.04 -9.91 6.39
N LYS A 102 -10.10 -9.19 6.05
CA LYS A 102 -11.41 -9.42 6.67
C LYS A 102 -11.95 -10.80 6.34
N ASN A 103 -11.80 -11.25 5.10
CA ASN A 103 -12.20 -12.60 4.70
C ASN A 103 -11.40 -13.65 5.47
N TYR A 104 -10.09 -13.45 5.57
CA TYR A 104 -9.21 -14.39 6.27
C TYR A 104 -9.58 -14.54 7.74
N ASN A 105 -9.99 -13.45 8.38
CA ASN A 105 -10.33 -13.44 9.80
C ASN A 105 -11.83 -13.60 10.07
N ASN A 106 -12.61 -13.87 9.06
CA ASN A 106 -14.05 -14.07 9.21
C ASN A 106 -14.76 -12.85 9.81
N ILE A 107 -14.34 -11.68 9.43
CA ILE A 107 -14.92 -10.43 9.96
C ILE A 107 -15.88 -9.82 8.97
#